data_93bf1963a8a34541b364f8358749d1a9
#
_entry.id   93bf1963a8a34541b364f8358749d1a9
#
_cell.length_a   1.000
_cell.length_b   1.000
_cell.length_c   1.000
_cell.angle_alpha   90.00
_cell.angle_beta   90.00
_cell.angle_gamma   90.00
#
_symmetry.space_group_name_H-M   'P 1'
#
loop_
_entity.id
_entity.type
_entity.pdbx_description
1 polymer ?
#
loop_
_entity_poly.entity_id
_entity_poly.type
_entity_poly.pdbx_seq_one_letter_code
_entity_poly.pdbx_strand_id
1 'polypeptide(L)'
;MTDKQTFFLRNEQVRSNCQAFIQDLPTDDKKPLVIKIQPMTRNLEQNAKFHAMCQDVANQAEFMGRKLTMEQWKVLFISGHAIATNQKADVVPGLEGEFVNIRESSAKMSVSRMASLIEYVTSWGVQNGVKFNDRWGFYGR
;
A
#
# COMPACT_ATOMS: atom_id res chain seq x y z
N MET A 1 -12.48 9.43 -12.45
CA MET A 1 -11.06 9.07 -12.41
C MET A 1 -10.93 7.57 -12.11
N THR A 2 -10.11 6.91 -12.84
CA THR A 2 -9.91 5.48 -12.67
C THR A 2 -8.96 5.21 -11.54
N ASP A 3 -9.38 4.42 -10.57
CA ASP A 3 -8.50 4.00 -9.49
C ASP A 3 -7.45 3.04 -10.02
N LYS A 4 -6.32 2.96 -9.31
CA LYS A 4 -5.30 1.99 -9.64
C LYS A 4 -5.90 0.58 -9.54
N GLN A 5 -5.81 -0.16 -10.62
CA GLN A 5 -6.31 -1.52 -10.69
C GLN A 5 -5.15 -2.47 -10.94
N THR A 6 -5.09 -3.54 -10.18
CA THR A 6 -4.05 -4.56 -10.33
C THR A 6 -4.71 -5.91 -10.60
N PHE A 7 -4.21 -6.60 -11.61
CA PHE A 7 -4.66 -7.95 -11.93
C PHE A 7 -3.48 -8.90 -11.81
N PHE A 8 -3.67 -10.00 -11.08
CA PHE A 8 -2.68 -11.05 -10.96
C PHE A 8 -3.12 -12.19 -11.88
N LEU A 9 -2.45 -12.33 -13.00
CA LEU A 9 -2.87 -13.22 -14.09
C LEU A 9 -2.62 -14.68 -13.73
N ARG A 10 -3.36 -15.19 -12.76
CA ARG A 10 -3.18 -16.53 -12.19
C ARG A 10 -3.90 -17.62 -12.95
N ASN A 11 -5.03 -17.27 -13.61
CA ASN A 11 -5.87 -18.23 -14.30
C ASN A 11 -6.69 -17.54 -15.38
N GLU A 12 -7.45 -18.33 -16.13
CA GLU A 12 -8.22 -17.79 -17.25
C GLU A 12 -9.37 -16.87 -16.81
N GLN A 13 -9.88 -17.06 -15.61
CA GLN A 13 -10.93 -16.17 -15.11
C GLN A 13 -10.38 -14.75 -14.91
N VAL A 14 -9.19 -14.63 -14.34
CA VAL A 14 -8.55 -13.32 -14.17
C VAL A 14 -8.23 -12.71 -15.53
N ARG A 15 -7.80 -13.53 -16.49
CA ARG A 15 -7.56 -13.04 -17.85
C ARG A 15 -8.83 -12.40 -18.43
N SER A 16 -9.96 -13.09 -18.31
CA SER A 16 -11.23 -12.57 -18.80
C SER A 16 -11.63 -11.26 -18.11
N ASN A 17 -11.44 -11.22 -16.80
CA ASN A 17 -11.76 -10.02 -16.02
C ASN A 17 -10.89 -8.84 -16.45
N CYS A 18 -9.61 -9.09 -16.67
CA CYS A 18 -8.66 -8.07 -17.08
C CYS A 18 -8.99 -7.55 -18.48
N GLN A 19 -9.30 -8.44 -19.41
CA GLN A 19 -9.67 -8.07 -20.76
C GLN A 19 -10.95 -7.22 -20.79
N ALA A 20 -11.95 -7.59 -20.01
CA ALA A 20 -13.18 -6.83 -19.90
C ALA A 20 -12.93 -5.44 -19.31
N PHE A 21 -12.07 -5.36 -18.32
CA PHE A 21 -11.72 -4.09 -17.71
C PHE A 21 -11.03 -3.16 -18.71
N ILE A 22 -10.07 -3.69 -19.47
CA ILE A 22 -9.34 -2.91 -20.47
C ILE A 22 -10.28 -2.43 -21.57
N GLN A 23 -11.21 -3.27 -21.97
CA GLN A 23 -12.14 -2.96 -23.07
C GLN A 23 -13.00 -1.73 -22.77
N ASP A 24 -13.30 -1.51 -21.50
CA ASP A 24 -14.14 -0.39 -21.07
C ASP A 24 -13.35 0.87 -20.75
N LEU A 25 -12.03 0.83 -20.84
CA LEU A 25 -11.21 2.00 -20.57
C LEU A 25 -11.18 2.97 -21.73
N PRO A 26 -11.20 4.27 -21.45
CA PRO A 26 -11.10 5.26 -22.52
C PRO A 26 -9.68 5.32 -23.08
N THR A 27 -9.60 5.72 -24.33
CA THR A 27 -8.32 6.03 -24.95
C THR A 27 -8.21 7.54 -25.14
N ASP A 28 -7.03 8.09 -24.88
CA ASP A 28 -6.80 9.52 -24.98
C ASP A 28 -5.36 9.75 -25.41
N ASP A 29 -5.19 10.36 -26.56
CA ASP A 29 -3.85 10.59 -27.13
C ASP A 29 -3.00 11.53 -26.27
N LYS A 30 -3.63 12.47 -25.61
CA LYS A 30 -2.93 13.47 -24.80
C LYS A 30 -2.70 13.07 -23.36
N LYS A 31 -3.62 12.28 -22.81
CA LYS A 31 -3.56 11.80 -21.42
C LYS A 31 -3.86 10.29 -21.39
N PRO A 32 -2.98 9.50 -21.98
CA PRO A 32 -3.24 8.06 -22.08
C PRO A 32 -3.15 7.38 -20.71
N LEU A 33 -3.94 6.35 -20.52
CA LEU A 33 -3.74 5.42 -19.41
C LEU A 33 -2.54 4.54 -19.73
N VAL A 34 -1.83 4.13 -18.69
CA VAL A 34 -0.63 3.31 -18.86
C VAL A 34 -0.91 1.91 -18.33
N ILE A 35 -0.57 0.90 -19.13
CA ILE A 35 -0.67 -0.50 -18.73
C ILE A 35 0.74 -1.04 -18.62
N LYS A 36 1.07 -1.61 -17.44
CA LYS A 36 2.37 -2.23 -17.19
C LYS A 36 2.19 -3.69 -16.90
N ILE A 37 3.04 -4.51 -17.48
CA ILE A 37 3.06 -5.95 -17.24
C ILE A 37 4.42 -6.30 -16.66
N GLN A 38 4.41 -6.98 -15.51
CA GLN A 38 5.65 -7.35 -14.83
C GLN A 38 5.46 -8.68 -14.11
N PRO A 39 6.53 -9.44 -13.90
CA PRO A 39 6.44 -10.65 -13.10
C PRO A 39 6.04 -10.31 -11.66
N MET A 40 5.26 -11.18 -11.05
CA MET A 40 4.91 -11.01 -9.64
C MET A 40 6.11 -11.38 -8.77
N THR A 41 6.37 -10.56 -7.76
CA THR A 41 7.41 -10.82 -6.77
C THR A 41 6.77 -10.89 -5.39
N ARG A 42 7.49 -11.45 -4.41
CA ARG A 42 7.01 -11.43 -3.03
C ARG A 42 6.81 -10.01 -2.54
N ASN A 43 7.74 -9.12 -2.89
CA ASN A 43 7.61 -7.71 -2.51
C ASN A 43 6.34 -7.08 -3.06
N LEU A 44 5.97 -7.41 -4.30
CA LEU A 44 4.76 -6.87 -4.90
C LEU A 44 3.52 -7.36 -4.13
N GLU A 45 3.46 -8.64 -3.81
CA GLU A 45 2.35 -9.22 -3.05
C GLU A 45 2.26 -8.62 -1.65
N GLN A 46 3.40 -8.53 -0.95
CA GLN A 46 3.45 -7.95 0.38
C GLN A 46 3.06 -6.47 0.36
N ASN A 47 3.50 -5.74 -0.65
CA ASN A 47 3.16 -4.32 -0.76
C ASN A 47 1.66 -4.14 -0.97
N ALA A 48 1.04 -4.99 -1.79
CA ALA A 48 -0.41 -4.97 -2.00
C ALA A 48 -1.15 -5.25 -0.69
N LYS A 49 -0.68 -6.24 0.08
CA LYS A 49 -1.24 -6.57 1.39
C LYS A 49 -1.15 -5.39 2.35
N PHE A 50 0.02 -4.78 2.44
CA PHE A 50 0.24 -3.64 3.31
C PHE A 50 -0.71 -2.48 2.97
N HIS A 51 -0.85 -2.17 1.68
CA HIS A 51 -1.77 -1.12 1.24
C HIS A 51 -3.22 -1.43 1.61
N ALA A 52 -3.64 -2.68 1.42
CA ALA A 52 -5.00 -3.10 1.77
C ALA A 52 -5.24 -2.97 3.28
N MET A 53 -4.25 -3.33 4.10
CA MET A 53 -4.35 -3.20 5.55
C MET A 53 -4.44 -1.74 5.97
N CYS A 54 -3.66 -0.87 5.36
CA CYS A 54 -3.73 0.58 5.63
C CYS A 54 -5.10 1.14 5.27
N GLN A 55 -5.71 0.64 4.20
CA GLN A 55 -7.06 1.05 3.84
C GLN A 55 -8.08 0.59 4.87
N ASP A 56 -7.94 -0.65 5.38
CA ASP A 56 -8.83 -1.14 6.43
C ASP A 56 -8.73 -0.27 7.69
N VAL A 57 -7.53 0.13 8.05
CA VAL A 57 -7.33 1.03 9.20
C VAL A 57 -7.96 2.39 8.91
N ALA A 58 -7.77 2.93 7.72
CA ALA A 58 -8.34 4.23 7.36
C ALA A 58 -9.86 4.22 7.44
N ASN A 59 -10.48 3.09 7.11
CA ASN A 59 -11.93 2.95 7.15
C ASN A 59 -12.48 2.82 8.57
N GLN A 60 -11.68 2.37 9.53
CA GLN A 60 -12.17 1.96 10.85
C GLN A 60 -11.60 2.76 12.02
N ALA A 61 -10.49 3.45 11.84
CA ALA A 61 -9.80 4.09 12.94
C ALA A 61 -9.60 5.57 12.71
N GLU A 62 -9.40 6.30 13.83
CA GLU A 62 -9.01 7.70 13.81
C GLU A 62 -7.66 7.83 14.52
N PHE A 63 -6.91 8.85 14.14
CA PHE A 63 -5.66 9.16 14.81
C PHE A 63 -5.76 10.56 15.40
N MET A 64 -5.66 10.64 16.72
CA MET A 64 -5.79 11.91 17.47
C MET A 64 -7.09 12.66 17.10
N GLY A 65 -8.19 11.91 16.98
CA GLY A 65 -9.50 12.47 16.68
C GLY A 65 -9.74 12.81 15.22
N ARG A 66 -8.83 12.43 14.32
CA ARG A 66 -8.92 12.75 12.90
C ARG A 66 -9.02 11.49 12.06
N LYS A 67 -9.87 11.56 11.04
CA LYS A 67 -9.87 10.52 10.00
C LYS A 67 -8.71 10.77 9.06
N LEU A 68 -7.91 9.76 8.83
CA LEU A 68 -6.78 9.83 7.91
C LEU A 68 -7.04 9.00 6.66
N THR A 69 -6.37 9.37 5.58
CA THR A 69 -6.41 8.58 4.35
C THR A 69 -5.50 7.37 4.50
N MET A 70 -5.65 6.41 3.59
CA MET A 70 -4.77 5.24 3.53
C MET A 70 -3.30 5.67 3.40
N GLU A 71 -3.03 6.66 2.57
CA GLU A 71 -1.66 7.17 2.37
C GLU A 71 -1.07 7.75 3.66
N GLN A 72 -1.88 8.47 4.43
CA GLN A 72 -1.44 9.04 5.70
C GLN A 72 -1.16 7.96 6.73
N TRP A 73 -2.01 6.93 6.83
CA TRP A 73 -1.76 5.79 7.71
C TRP A 73 -0.51 5.04 7.33
N LYS A 74 -0.26 4.88 6.04
CA LYS A 74 0.96 4.27 5.52
C LYS A 74 2.20 4.99 6.05
N VAL A 75 2.21 6.32 5.99
CA VAL A 75 3.30 7.14 6.51
C VAL A 75 3.50 6.90 8.01
N LEU A 76 2.42 6.88 8.77
CA LEU A 76 2.49 6.68 10.22
C LEU A 76 3.04 5.31 10.58
N PHE A 77 2.58 4.26 9.89
CA PHE A 77 3.05 2.91 10.17
C PHE A 77 4.52 2.71 9.82
N ILE A 78 4.96 3.23 8.70
CA ILE A 78 6.37 3.12 8.29
C ILE A 78 7.26 3.83 9.31
N SER A 79 6.86 5.02 9.71
CA SER A 79 7.62 5.81 10.69
C SER A 79 7.64 5.12 12.06
N GLY A 80 6.48 4.67 12.53
CA GLY A 80 6.38 4.00 13.83
C GLY A 80 7.18 2.71 13.86
N HIS A 81 7.11 1.93 12.79
CA HIS A 81 7.88 0.70 12.69
C HIS A 81 9.39 0.95 12.72
N ALA A 82 9.85 1.99 12.02
CA ALA A 82 11.26 2.33 12.02
C ALA A 82 11.76 2.63 13.45
N ILE A 83 10.98 3.38 14.22
CA ILE A 83 11.33 3.69 15.60
C ILE A 83 11.28 2.44 16.49
N ALA A 84 10.23 1.63 16.33
CA ALA A 84 10.05 0.43 17.15
C ALA A 84 11.12 -0.62 16.90
N THR A 85 11.74 -0.63 15.73
CA THR A 85 12.81 -1.57 15.38
C THR A 85 14.21 -0.93 15.46
N ASN A 86 14.33 0.21 16.13
CA ASN A 86 15.58 0.93 16.32
C ASN A 86 16.24 1.41 15.03
N GLN A 87 15.46 1.58 13.98
CA GLN A 87 15.94 2.20 12.77
C GLN A 87 15.79 3.71 12.92
N LYS A 88 16.78 4.46 12.49
CA LYS A 88 16.75 5.90 12.64
C LYS A 88 15.66 6.50 11.78
N ALA A 89 14.84 7.35 12.38
CA ALA A 89 13.99 8.23 11.61
C ALA A 89 14.89 9.17 10.82
N ASP A 90 14.69 9.22 9.52
CA ASP A 90 15.55 9.98 8.63
C ASP A 90 14.96 11.37 8.41
N VAL A 91 15.02 12.19 9.46
CA VAL A 91 14.51 13.55 9.41
C VAL A 91 15.68 14.49 9.18
N VAL A 92 15.59 15.28 8.12
CA VAL A 92 16.62 16.22 7.74
C VAL A 92 16.02 17.60 7.51
N PRO A 93 16.82 18.67 7.63
CA PRO A 93 16.36 19.99 7.19
C PRO A 93 16.17 19.99 5.67
N GLY A 94 15.04 20.53 5.23
CA GLY A 94 14.75 20.66 3.80
C GLY A 94 15.40 21.88 3.19
N LEU A 95 15.08 22.15 1.96
CA LEU A 95 15.68 23.25 1.20
C LEU A 95 15.33 24.62 1.76
N GLU A 96 14.17 24.73 2.40
CA GLU A 96 13.70 25.99 3.01
C GLU A 96 13.77 25.93 4.53
N GLY A 97 14.53 24.99 5.10
CA GLY A 97 14.69 24.86 6.54
C GLY A 97 13.60 24.08 7.26
N GLU A 98 12.59 23.59 6.54
CA GLU A 98 11.54 22.76 7.12
C GLU A 98 12.09 21.37 7.45
N PHE A 99 11.40 20.63 8.32
CA PHE A 99 11.79 19.25 8.63
C PHE A 99 11.21 18.31 7.58
N VAL A 100 12.08 17.51 6.97
CA VAL A 100 11.70 16.54 5.94
C VAL A 100 12.05 15.15 6.42
N ASN A 101 11.08 14.24 6.38
CA ASN A 101 11.31 12.84 6.68
C ASN A 101 11.65 12.11 5.37
N ILE A 102 12.92 11.82 5.19
CA ILE A 102 13.42 11.06 4.03
C ILE A 102 13.37 9.59 4.40
N ARG A 103 12.21 8.97 4.17
CA ARG A 103 12.04 7.56 4.48
C ARG A 103 12.03 6.73 3.21
N GLU A 104 12.33 5.45 3.38
CA GLU A 104 12.28 4.53 2.24
C GLU A 104 10.85 4.31 1.76
N SER A 105 10.71 4.07 0.47
CA SER A 105 9.43 3.71 -0.14
C SER A 105 9.05 2.28 0.24
N SER A 106 7.78 2.04 0.55
CA SER A 106 7.30 0.68 0.81
C SER A 106 7.51 -0.23 -0.40
N ALA A 107 7.45 0.31 -1.60
CA ALA A 107 7.66 -0.46 -2.83
C ALA A 107 9.10 -0.97 -2.98
N LYS A 108 10.05 -0.34 -2.29
CA LYS A 108 11.47 -0.71 -2.34
C LYS A 108 11.96 -1.41 -1.10
N MET A 109 11.09 -1.67 -0.15
CA MET A 109 11.47 -2.38 1.07
C MET A 109 11.86 -3.81 0.78
N SER A 110 12.79 -4.35 1.56
CA SER A 110 13.14 -5.76 1.51
C SER A 110 11.95 -6.62 1.94
N VAL A 111 11.97 -7.88 1.56
CA VAL A 111 10.94 -8.85 1.95
C VAL A 111 10.86 -8.93 3.48
N SER A 112 12.00 -9.02 4.17
CA SER A 112 12.00 -9.17 5.62
C SER A 112 11.51 -7.89 6.31
N ARG A 113 11.88 -6.71 5.82
CA ARG A 113 11.40 -5.45 6.38
C ARG A 113 9.88 -5.33 6.23
N MET A 114 9.36 -5.66 5.06
CA MET A 114 7.94 -5.58 4.79
C MET A 114 7.16 -6.60 5.64
N ALA A 115 7.70 -7.81 5.82
CA ALA A 115 7.06 -8.80 6.68
C ALA A 115 6.94 -8.29 8.12
N SER A 116 8.01 -7.68 8.63
CA SER A 116 8.01 -7.10 9.97
C SER A 116 7.04 -5.93 10.09
N LEU A 117 6.96 -5.09 9.06
CA LEU A 117 6.02 -3.97 9.02
C LEU A 117 4.58 -4.47 9.04
N ILE A 118 4.26 -5.51 8.27
CA ILE A 118 2.91 -6.10 8.25
C ILE A 118 2.54 -6.63 9.63
N GLU A 119 3.47 -7.29 10.32
CA GLU A 119 3.24 -7.76 11.69
C GLU A 119 2.97 -6.59 12.64
N TYR A 120 3.72 -5.51 12.50
CA TYR A 120 3.55 -4.31 13.30
C TYR A 120 2.14 -3.71 13.10
N VAL A 121 1.70 -3.60 11.85
CA VAL A 121 0.36 -3.09 11.54
C VAL A 121 -0.71 -4.02 12.08
N THR A 122 -0.53 -5.33 11.94
CA THR A 122 -1.47 -6.32 12.47
C THR A 122 -1.63 -6.17 13.99
N SER A 123 -0.52 -6.06 14.69
CA SER A 123 -0.52 -5.90 16.14
C SER A 123 -1.21 -4.59 16.55
N TRP A 124 -0.86 -3.50 15.88
CA TRP A 124 -1.49 -2.21 16.17
C TRP A 124 -3.00 -2.28 15.93
N GLY A 125 -3.41 -2.89 14.82
CA GLY A 125 -4.82 -2.99 14.48
C GLY A 125 -5.61 -3.80 15.49
N VAL A 126 -5.07 -4.94 15.91
CA VAL A 126 -5.72 -5.79 16.93
C VAL A 126 -5.87 -5.01 18.22
N GLN A 127 -4.86 -4.27 18.64
CA GLN A 127 -4.92 -3.48 19.87
C GLN A 127 -5.91 -2.33 19.78
N ASN A 128 -6.22 -1.87 18.60
CA ASN A 128 -7.11 -0.73 18.38
C ASN A 128 -8.45 -1.12 17.75
N GLY A 129 -8.80 -2.40 17.79
CA GLY A 129 -10.10 -2.88 17.36
C GLY A 129 -10.35 -2.89 15.87
N VAL A 130 -9.30 -2.82 15.06
CA VAL A 130 -9.43 -2.87 13.61
C VAL A 130 -9.58 -4.32 13.16
N LYS A 131 -10.56 -4.57 12.30
CA LYS A 131 -10.75 -5.88 11.68
C LYS A 131 -10.21 -5.83 10.26
N PHE A 132 -9.18 -6.62 10.00
CA PHE A 132 -8.58 -6.67 8.69
C PHE A 132 -9.34 -7.60 7.78
N ASN A 133 -9.47 -7.18 6.54
CA ASN A 133 -10.18 -7.92 5.52
C ASN A 133 -9.26 -8.98 4.91
N ASP A 134 -9.76 -10.20 4.73
CA ASP A 134 -8.98 -11.30 4.15
C ASP A 134 -8.78 -11.17 2.64
N ARG A 135 -9.42 -10.19 2.01
CA ARG A 135 -9.37 -10.06 0.54
C ARG A 135 -7.97 -9.84 -0.02
N TRP A 136 -7.05 -9.36 0.79
CA TRP A 136 -5.68 -9.20 0.35
C TRP A 136 -5.00 -10.53 0.03
N GLY A 137 -5.58 -11.65 0.45
CA GLY A 137 -5.14 -12.98 0.04
C GLY A 137 -5.63 -13.39 -1.34
N PHE A 138 -6.56 -12.65 -1.92
CA PHE A 138 -7.16 -12.95 -3.22
C PHE A 138 -6.82 -11.84 -4.21
N TYR A 139 -5.67 -11.95 -4.82
CA TYR A 139 -5.21 -10.96 -5.80
C TYR A 139 -5.64 -11.29 -7.20
N GLY A 140 -6.54 -12.23 -7.36
CA GLY A 140 -7.00 -12.67 -8.65
C GLY A 140 -8.27 -11.93 -9.09
N ARG A 141 -8.14 -10.71 -9.37
CA ARG A 141 -9.26 -9.96 -9.93
C ARG A 141 -9.36 -10.15 -11.40
#